data_1b2bf03bda147492d95188566a017ca1
#
_entry.id   1b2bf03bda147492d95188566a017ca1
#
_cell.length_a   1.000
_cell.length_b   1.000
_cell.length_c   1.000
_cell.angle_alpha   90.00
_cell.angle_beta   90.00
_cell.angle_gamma   90.00
#
_symmetry.space_group_name_H-M   'P 1'
#
loop_
_entity.id
_entity.type
_entity.pdbx_description
1 polymer ?
#
loop_
_entity_poly.entity_id
_entity_poly.type
_entity_poly.pdbx_seq_one_letter_code
_entity_poly.pdbx_strand_id
1 'polypeptide(L)'
;QKTALADLYKQGWALYAQMEGNVQTAYKGDDEERIAQQNRVQGSAAYLAENFEKVPVMMIPILPGRYEGLPSVASAAMLGSILPGAWSFMLAARERGLGTAWTTIHLMFEEQAAEVLGIDYQSYTQCALITCGYSKGTDFKPAKRAPLETVLHWDRWDGEAP
;
A
#
# COMPACT_ATOMS: atom_id res chain seq x y z
N GLN A 1 -2.02 -17.26 -12.94
CA GLN A 1 -2.32 -15.87 -12.55
C GLN A 1 -1.35 -15.38 -11.46
N LYS A 2 -1.23 -16.04 -10.29
CA LYS A 2 -0.37 -15.59 -9.18
C LYS A 2 1.11 -15.40 -9.58
N THR A 3 1.68 -16.33 -10.34
CA THR A 3 3.06 -16.21 -10.84
C THR A 3 3.22 -15.00 -11.75
N ALA A 4 2.30 -14.78 -12.68
CA ALA A 4 2.35 -13.65 -13.58
C ALA A 4 2.23 -12.30 -12.81
N LEU A 5 1.32 -12.22 -11.82
CA LEU A 5 1.25 -11.04 -10.95
C LEU A 5 2.54 -10.84 -10.13
N ALA A 6 3.16 -11.92 -9.67
CA ALA A 6 4.42 -11.85 -8.94
C ALA A 6 5.57 -11.33 -9.83
N ASP A 7 5.60 -11.71 -11.09
CA ASP A 7 6.59 -11.22 -12.05
C ASP A 7 6.41 -9.73 -12.34
N LEU A 8 5.17 -9.27 -12.52
CA LEU A 8 4.84 -7.83 -12.65
C LEU A 8 5.22 -7.07 -11.39
N TYR A 9 4.93 -7.63 -10.21
CA TYR A 9 5.28 -7.01 -8.94
C TYR A 9 6.79 -6.88 -8.76
N LYS A 10 7.57 -7.90 -9.10
CA LYS A 10 9.05 -7.85 -9.05
C LYS A 10 9.62 -6.78 -9.98
N GLN A 11 9.08 -6.66 -11.20
CA GLN A 11 9.46 -5.61 -12.14
C GLN A 11 9.14 -4.22 -11.58
N GLY A 12 7.92 -4.03 -11.04
CA GLY A 12 7.50 -2.79 -10.40
C GLY A 12 8.37 -2.44 -9.19
N TRP A 13 8.73 -3.43 -8.37
CA TRP A 13 9.64 -3.24 -7.24
C TRP A 13 11.03 -2.74 -7.69
N ALA A 14 11.58 -3.31 -8.76
CA ALA A 14 12.87 -2.89 -9.30
C ALA A 14 12.84 -1.44 -9.81
N LEU A 15 11.73 -1.00 -10.43
CA LEU A 15 11.54 0.39 -10.84
C LEU A 15 11.35 1.30 -9.63
N TYR A 16 10.50 0.91 -8.67
CA TYR A 16 10.24 1.68 -7.46
C TYR A 16 11.51 1.93 -6.64
N ALA A 17 12.42 0.96 -6.57
CA ALA A 17 13.70 1.10 -5.87
C ALA A 17 14.60 2.20 -6.46
N GLN A 18 14.38 2.61 -7.70
CA GLN A 18 15.13 3.67 -8.39
C GLN A 18 14.46 5.05 -8.25
N MET A 19 13.23 5.13 -7.76
CA MET A 19 12.50 6.40 -7.62
C MET A 19 12.99 7.18 -6.39
N GLU A 20 13.03 8.50 -6.50
CA GLU A 20 13.22 9.36 -5.32
C GLU A 20 12.02 9.22 -4.36
N GLY A 21 12.28 9.26 -3.06
CA GLY A 21 11.25 9.13 -2.02
C GLY A 21 10.70 7.71 -1.85
N ASN A 22 11.34 6.70 -2.46
CA ASN A 22 11.04 5.30 -2.18
C ASN A 22 11.27 4.96 -0.70
N VAL A 23 10.83 3.79 -0.26
CA VAL A 23 10.93 3.34 1.14
C VAL A 23 12.38 3.32 1.67
N GLN A 24 13.40 3.29 0.80
CA GLN A 24 14.81 3.30 1.19
C GLN A 24 15.31 4.72 1.49
N THR A 25 14.74 5.73 0.84
CA THR A 25 15.19 7.12 0.87
C THR A 25 14.18 8.08 1.52
N ALA A 26 13.03 7.57 1.97
CA ALA A 26 11.94 8.39 2.50
C ALA A 26 12.31 9.16 3.78
N TYR A 27 13.19 8.62 4.62
CA TYR A 27 13.68 9.30 5.82
C TYR A 27 15.14 9.69 5.65
N LYS A 28 15.41 10.99 5.77
CA LYS A 28 16.76 11.59 5.61
C LYS A 28 17.31 12.19 6.92
N GLY A 29 16.63 11.95 8.07
CA GLY A 29 17.08 12.43 9.38
C GLY A 29 18.11 11.51 10.01
N ASP A 30 18.60 11.91 11.20
CA ASP A 30 19.65 11.28 11.98
C ASP A 30 19.16 10.51 13.24
N ASP A 31 17.83 10.43 13.44
CA ASP A 31 17.23 9.64 14.54
C ASP A 31 17.48 8.14 14.28
N GLU A 32 18.37 7.55 15.06
CA GLU A 32 18.78 6.15 14.92
C GLU A 32 17.60 5.16 15.03
N GLU A 33 16.62 5.44 15.88
CA GLU A 33 15.45 4.59 16.06
C GLU A 33 14.54 4.62 14.81
N ARG A 34 14.37 5.78 14.19
CA ARG A 34 13.65 5.95 12.93
C ARG A 34 14.38 5.30 11.77
N ILE A 35 15.72 5.43 11.73
CA ILE A 35 16.55 4.75 10.73
C ILE A 35 16.38 3.23 10.87
N ALA A 36 16.47 2.70 12.09
CA ALA A 36 16.26 1.26 12.33
C ALA A 36 14.83 0.80 11.95
N GLN A 37 13.80 1.62 12.22
CA GLN A 37 12.44 1.35 11.79
C GLN A 37 12.34 1.33 10.24
N GLN A 38 12.95 2.31 9.58
CA GLN A 38 12.96 2.41 8.12
C GLN A 38 13.62 1.18 7.47
N ASN A 39 14.74 0.74 8.02
CA ASN A 39 15.44 -0.46 7.56
C ASN A 39 14.57 -1.73 7.70
N ARG A 40 13.81 -1.85 8.81
CA ARG A 40 12.85 -2.97 8.98
C ARG A 40 11.71 -2.90 7.94
N VAL A 41 11.18 -1.71 7.67
CA VAL A 41 10.12 -1.52 6.65
C VAL A 41 10.65 -1.92 5.27
N GLN A 42 11.84 -1.44 4.91
CA GLN A 42 12.51 -1.80 3.66
C GLN A 42 12.73 -3.31 3.53
N GLY A 43 13.30 -3.94 4.56
CA GLY A 43 13.52 -5.38 4.58
C GLY A 43 12.23 -6.18 4.41
N SER A 44 11.14 -5.75 5.05
CA SER A 44 9.83 -6.38 4.93
C SER A 44 9.26 -6.23 3.51
N ALA A 45 9.40 -5.06 2.90
CA ALA A 45 8.94 -4.78 1.55
C ALA A 45 9.73 -5.59 0.50
N ALA A 46 11.05 -5.67 0.64
CA ALA A 46 11.91 -6.49 -0.21
C ALA A 46 11.57 -7.98 -0.08
N TYR A 47 11.39 -8.47 1.15
CA TYR A 47 10.97 -9.85 1.40
C TYR A 47 9.63 -10.17 0.73
N LEU A 48 8.67 -9.25 0.79
CA LEU A 48 7.39 -9.42 0.09
C LEU A 48 7.60 -9.53 -1.42
N ALA A 49 8.40 -8.65 -2.02
CA ALA A 49 8.67 -8.67 -3.45
C ALA A 49 9.34 -9.99 -3.90
N GLU A 50 10.29 -10.50 -3.13
CA GLU A 50 10.98 -11.76 -3.41
C GLU A 50 10.07 -13.00 -3.28
N ASN A 51 9.08 -12.94 -2.37
CA ASN A 51 8.22 -14.08 -2.03
C ASN A 51 6.76 -13.89 -2.47
N PHE A 52 6.49 -12.93 -3.35
CA PHE A 52 5.13 -12.53 -3.71
C PHE A 52 4.28 -13.70 -4.25
N GLU A 53 4.87 -14.59 -5.04
CA GLU A 53 4.22 -15.79 -5.57
C GLU A 53 3.70 -16.76 -4.49
N LYS A 54 4.30 -16.71 -3.28
CA LYS A 54 3.94 -17.57 -2.13
C LYS A 54 2.76 -17.03 -1.33
N VAL A 55 2.33 -15.80 -1.59
CA VAL A 55 1.18 -15.20 -0.93
C VAL A 55 -0.05 -16.05 -1.18
N PRO A 56 -0.75 -16.53 -0.12
CA PRO A 56 -1.87 -17.46 -0.30
C PRO A 56 -3.07 -16.79 -0.96
N VAL A 57 -3.41 -15.57 -0.53
CA VAL A 57 -4.56 -14.79 -1.01
C VAL A 57 -4.12 -13.38 -1.34
N MET A 58 -4.58 -12.87 -2.48
CA MET A 58 -4.44 -11.48 -2.90
C MET A 58 -5.83 -10.89 -3.15
N MET A 59 -6.15 -9.77 -2.49
CA MET A 59 -7.38 -9.03 -2.69
C MET A 59 -7.05 -7.70 -3.39
N ILE A 60 -7.72 -7.43 -4.49
CA ILE A 60 -7.57 -6.19 -5.25
C ILE A 60 -8.92 -5.47 -5.23
N PRO A 61 -9.04 -4.34 -4.51
CA PRO A 61 -10.22 -3.50 -4.60
C PRO A 61 -10.24 -2.80 -5.95
N ILE A 62 -11.35 -2.90 -6.67
CA ILE A 62 -11.54 -2.29 -7.98
C ILE A 62 -12.77 -1.37 -7.98
N LEU A 63 -12.68 -0.28 -8.72
CA LEU A 63 -13.76 0.69 -8.93
C LEU A 63 -14.22 0.66 -10.40
N PRO A 64 -15.52 0.82 -10.67
CA PRO A 64 -15.98 1.13 -12.01
C PRO A 64 -15.50 2.52 -12.45
N GLY A 65 -15.10 2.63 -13.70
CA GLY A 65 -14.54 3.84 -14.29
C GLY A 65 -13.05 4.00 -14.06
N ARG A 66 -12.50 5.00 -14.76
CA ARG A 66 -11.09 5.43 -14.64
C ARG A 66 -11.07 6.79 -13.96
N TYR A 67 -10.10 7.04 -13.07
CA TYR A 67 -9.98 8.33 -12.38
C TYR A 67 -8.86 9.21 -12.94
N GLU A 68 -8.03 8.68 -13.82
CA GLU A 68 -6.94 9.45 -14.45
C GLU A 68 -7.53 10.60 -15.29
N GLY A 69 -6.97 11.79 -15.10
CA GLY A 69 -7.43 12.98 -15.79
C GLY A 69 -8.74 13.59 -15.28
N LEU A 70 -9.36 12.99 -14.24
CA LEU A 70 -10.52 13.58 -13.60
C LEU A 70 -10.12 14.75 -12.67
N PRO A 71 -11.03 15.71 -12.43
CA PRO A 71 -10.84 16.72 -11.38
C PRO A 71 -10.58 16.06 -10.03
N SER A 72 -9.76 16.70 -9.17
CA SER A 72 -9.37 16.17 -7.86
C SER A 72 -10.57 15.76 -6.99
N VAL A 73 -11.69 16.50 -7.07
CA VAL A 73 -12.92 16.19 -6.32
C VAL A 73 -13.48 14.83 -6.72
N ALA A 74 -13.48 14.47 -8.01
CA ALA A 74 -13.99 13.20 -8.50
C ALA A 74 -13.04 12.05 -8.13
N SER A 75 -11.73 12.23 -8.34
CA SER A 75 -10.71 11.24 -7.94
C SER A 75 -10.75 10.95 -6.44
N ALA A 76 -10.86 12.00 -5.60
CA ALA A 76 -10.97 11.86 -4.15
C ALA A 76 -12.26 11.14 -3.73
N ALA A 77 -13.40 11.45 -4.37
CA ALA A 77 -14.67 10.79 -4.08
C ALA A 77 -14.62 9.30 -4.46
N MET A 78 -14.07 8.96 -5.63
CA MET A 78 -13.94 7.57 -6.08
C MET A 78 -13.04 6.76 -5.11
N LEU A 79 -11.83 7.22 -4.82
CA LEU A 79 -10.93 6.54 -3.90
C LEU A 79 -11.49 6.50 -2.48
N GLY A 80 -12.10 7.59 -2.02
CA GLY A 80 -12.75 7.68 -0.71
C GLY A 80 -13.92 6.72 -0.53
N SER A 81 -14.54 6.24 -1.62
CA SER A 81 -15.64 5.27 -1.55
C SER A 81 -15.17 3.83 -1.31
N ILE A 82 -13.96 3.46 -1.73
CA ILE A 82 -13.48 2.08 -1.66
C ILE A 82 -12.37 1.85 -0.63
N LEU A 83 -11.45 2.81 -0.46
CA LEU A 83 -10.29 2.61 0.43
C LEU A 83 -10.69 2.36 1.89
N PRO A 84 -11.74 3.01 2.47
CA PRO A 84 -12.22 2.65 3.80
C PRO A 84 -12.74 1.21 3.90
N GLY A 85 -13.39 0.70 2.84
CA GLY A 85 -13.82 -0.70 2.77
C GLY A 85 -12.65 -1.67 2.72
N ALA A 86 -11.62 -1.35 1.95
CA ALA A 86 -10.37 -2.11 1.90
C ALA A 86 -9.66 -2.13 3.27
N TRP A 87 -9.62 -1.01 3.98
CA TRP A 87 -9.11 -0.93 5.34
C TRP A 87 -9.94 -1.78 6.32
N SER A 88 -11.27 -1.71 6.24
CA SER A 88 -12.16 -2.54 7.07
C SER A 88 -11.95 -4.03 6.83
N PHE A 89 -11.69 -4.45 5.58
CA PHE A 89 -11.28 -5.81 5.26
C PHE A 89 -10.00 -6.22 6.01
N MET A 90 -8.98 -5.35 6.03
CA MET A 90 -7.72 -5.64 6.73
C MET A 90 -7.93 -5.78 8.23
N LEU A 91 -8.78 -4.95 8.86
CA LEU A 91 -9.14 -5.05 10.27
C LEU A 91 -9.89 -6.35 10.57
N ALA A 92 -10.87 -6.71 9.75
CA ALA A 92 -11.61 -7.97 9.88
C ALA A 92 -10.74 -9.22 9.69
N ALA A 93 -9.76 -9.14 8.78
CA ALA A 93 -8.75 -10.19 8.60
C ALA A 93 -7.89 -10.33 9.86
N ARG A 94 -7.45 -9.21 10.43
CA ARG A 94 -6.65 -9.18 11.67
C ARG A 94 -7.39 -9.80 12.85
N GLU A 95 -8.67 -9.51 13.01
CA GLU A 95 -9.54 -10.13 14.05
C GLU A 95 -9.54 -11.66 13.94
N ARG A 96 -9.43 -12.18 12.72
CA ARG A 96 -9.40 -13.62 12.42
C ARG A 96 -8.02 -14.26 12.42
N GLY A 97 -7.00 -13.56 12.94
CA GLY A 97 -5.63 -14.04 13.01
C GLY A 97 -4.87 -14.01 11.67
N LEU A 98 -5.41 -13.33 10.66
CA LEU A 98 -4.75 -13.15 9.38
C LEU A 98 -3.91 -11.87 9.37
N GLY A 99 -2.70 -11.96 8.81
CA GLY A 99 -1.87 -10.81 8.48
C GLY A 99 -2.19 -10.29 7.09
N THR A 100 -2.17 -8.98 6.93
CA THR A 100 -2.37 -8.33 5.63
C THR A 100 -1.29 -7.27 5.40
N ALA A 101 -0.94 -7.02 4.13
CA ALA A 101 -0.08 -5.92 3.76
C ALA A 101 -0.66 -5.21 2.53
N TRP A 102 -0.78 -3.88 2.64
CA TRP A 102 -1.23 -3.00 1.57
C TRP A 102 -0.05 -2.65 0.67
N THR A 103 -0.24 -2.80 -0.64
CA THR A 103 0.75 -2.39 -1.64
C THR A 103 0.08 -1.83 -2.89
N THR A 104 0.82 -1.00 -3.63
CA THR A 104 0.39 -0.40 -4.90
C THR A 104 1.41 -0.64 -6.02
N ILE A 105 2.47 -1.39 -5.76
CA ILE A 105 3.57 -1.61 -6.72
C ILE A 105 3.08 -2.22 -8.04
N HIS A 106 2.08 -3.12 -8.01
CA HIS A 106 1.49 -3.72 -9.21
C HIS A 106 0.83 -2.69 -10.14
N LEU A 107 0.41 -1.53 -9.61
CA LEU A 107 -0.21 -0.45 -10.40
C LEU A 107 0.77 0.21 -11.38
N MET A 108 2.07 0.00 -11.23
CA MET A 108 3.06 0.40 -12.25
C MET A 108 2.87 -0.39 -13.56
N PHE A 109 2.15 -1.51 -13.49
CA PHE A 109 1.78 -2.38 -14.61
C PHE A 109 0.29 -2.74 -14.51
N GLU A 110 -0.57 -1.74 -14.22
CA GLU A 110 -2.00 -1.97 -13.94
C GLU A 110 -2.71 -2.64 -15.12
N GLU A 111 -2.42 -2.20 -16.35
CA GLU A 111 -3.02 -2.76 -17.57
C GLU A 111 -2.65 -4.25 -17.75
N GLN A 112 -1.36 -4.57 -17.59
CA GLN A 112 -0.89 -5.96 -17.69
C GLN A 112 -1.45 -6.81 -16.53
N ALA A 113 -1.59 -6.25 -15.34
CA ALA A 113 -2.24 -6.93 -14.21
C ALA A 113 -3.73 -7.17 -14.49
N ALA A 114 -4.41 -6.22 -15.10
CA ALA A 114 -5.80 -6.35 -15.53
C ALA A 114 -5.95 -7.48 -16.56
N GLU A 115 -5.07 -7.55 -17.56
CA GLU A 115 -5.04 -8.64 -18.57
C GLU A 115 -4.87 -10.02 -17.90
N VAL A 116 -3.90 -10.17 -17.00
CA VAL A 116 -3.66 -11.41 -16.22
C VAL A 116 -4.91 -11.86 -15.46
N LEU A 117 -5.69 -10.90 -14.95
CA LEU A 117 -6.85 -11.14 -14.09
C LEU A 117 -8.18 -11.22 -14.89
N GLY A 118 -8.19 -10.83 -16.15
CA GLY A 118 -9.41 -10.72 -16.97
C GLY A 118 -10.27 -9.52 -16.56
N ILE A 119 -9.66 -8.46 -16.04
CA ILE A 119 -10.34 -7.20 -15.70
C ILE A 119 -10.33 -6.32 -16.97
N ASP A 120 -11.47 -5.74 -17.30
CA ASP A 120 -11.54 -4.72 -18.36
C ASP A 120 -10.89 -3.42 -17.88
N TYR A 121 -9.64 -3.21 -18.28
CA TYR A 121 -8.84 -2.05 -17.90
C TYR A 121 -9.49 -0.71 -18.23
N GLN A 122 -10.23 -0.64 -19.34
CA GLN A 122 -10.88 0.61 -19.78
C GLN A 122 -12.09 0.96 -18.91
N SER A 123 -12.74 -0.05 -18.32
CA SER A 123 -13.96 0.11 -17.53
C SER A 123 -13.71 0.12 -16.02
N TYR A 124 -12.54 -0.32 -15.54
CA TYR A 124 -12.27 -0.47 -14.11
C TYR A 124 -10.88 0.02 -13.72
N THR A 125 -10.78 0.58 -12.53
CA THR A 125 -9.52 1.00 -11.89
C THR A 125 -9.19 0.06 -10.73
N GLN A 126 -7.96 -0.45 -10.68
CA GLN A 126 -7.42 -1.15 -9.53
C GLN A 126 -6.90 -0.12 -8.52
N CYS A 127 -7.31 -0.22 -7.24
CA CYS A 127 -7.00 0.82 -6.25
C CYS A 127 -5.84 0.44 -5.32
N ALA A 128 -5.62 -0.83 -5.11
CA ALA A 128 -4.57 -1.38 -4.27
C ALA A 128 -4.45 -2.89 -4.52
N LEU A 129 -3.43 -3.51 -3.92
CA LEU A 129 -3.36 -4.96 -3.74
C LEU A 129 -3.10 -5.23 -2.26
N ILE A 130 -3.91 -6.09 -1.65
CA ILE A 130 -3.77 -6.48 -0.27
C ILE A 130 -3.40 -7.96 -0.24
N THR A 131 -2.18 -8.24 0.19
CA THR A 131 -1.75 -9.61 0.46
C THR A 131 -2.34 -10.08 1.77
N CYS A 132 -2.76 -11.34 1.84
CA CYS A 132 -3.38 -11.90 3.03
C CYS A 132 -2.88 -13.32 3.27
N GLY A 133 -2.57 -13.64 4.53
CA GLY A 133 -2.12 -14.95 4.95
C GLY A 133 -1.99 -15.07 6.46
N TYR A 134 -1.75 -16.25 6.98
CA TYR A 134 -1.46 -16.42 8.40
C TYR A 134 -0.12 -15.78 8.75
N SER A 135 -0.10 -14.95 9.80
CA SER A 135 1.13 -14.34 10.29
C SER A 135 1.99 -15.34 11.06
N LYS A 136 3.31 -15.22 10.93
CA LYS A 136 4.25 -15.93 11.81
C LYS A 136 4.38 -15.13 13.10
N GLY A 137 3.79 -15.62 14.18
CA GLY A 137 3.75 -14.94 15.48
C GLY A 137 2.64 -13.88 15.59
N THR A 138 2.44 -13.39 16.78
CA THR A 138 1.38 -12.44 17.15
C THR A 138 1.89 -11.21 17.90
N ASP A 139 3.18 -11.14 18.20
CA ASP A 139 3.81 -10.02 18.92
C ASP A 139 4.08 -8.84 17.97
N PHE A 140 3.01 -8.13 17.63
CA PHE A 140 3.10 -6.92 16.82
C PHE A 140 3.21 -5.70 17.72
N LYS A 141 4.31 -4.98 17.59
CA LYS A 141 4.54 -3.73 18.33
C LYS A 141 3.99 -2.55 17.54
N PRO A 142 3.42 -1.53 18.22
CA PRO A 142 3.05 -0.27 17.57
C PRO A 142 4.29 0.34 16.89
N ALA A 143 4.11 0.81 15.66
CA ALA A 143 5.15 1.58 15.00
C ALA A 143 5.25 2.98 15.61
N LYS A 144 6.47 3.48 15.79
CA LYS A 144 6.71 4.86 16.23
C LYS A 144 6.10 5.82 15.18
N ARG A 145 5.43 6.85 15.66
CA ARG A 145 4.85 7.92 14.84
C ARG A 145 5.48 9.25 15.22
N ALA A 146 5.43 10.21 14.31
CA ALA A 146 5.76 11.59 14.66
C ALA A 146 4.80 12.09 15.77
N PRO A 147 5.24 13.01 16.62
CA PRO A 147 4.35 13.65 17.58
C PRO A 147 3.14 14.27 16.88
N LEU A 148 1.96 14.17 17.51
CA LEU A 148 0.69 14.58 16.88
C LEU A 148 0.70 16.06 16.50
N GLU A 149 1.29 16.91 17.33
CA GLU A 149 1.46 18.35 17.11
C GLU A 149 2.25 18.72 15.87
N THR A 150 3.01 17.79 15.29
CA THR A 150 3.76 18.03 14.06
C THR A 150 2.93 17.82 12.78
N VAL A 151 1.71 17.28 12.92
CA VAL A 151 0.83 16.91 11.80
C VAL A 151 -0.62 17.35 12.01
N LEU A 152 -0.95 17.90 13.18
CA LEU A 152 -2.28 18.38 13.52
C LEU A 152 -2.24 19.91 13.61
N HIS A 153 -3.13 20.57 12.85
CA HIS A 153 -3.27 22.02 12.83
C HIS A 153 -4.71 22.37 13.18
N TRP A 154 -4.91 23.49 13.90
CA TRP A 154 -6.22 23.95 14.36
C TRP A 154 -6.68 25.14 13.53
N ASP A 155 -7.91 25.09 13.04
CA ASP A 155 -8.61 26.14 12.28
C ASP A 155 -7.94 26.55 10.97
N ARG A 156 -6.62 26.50 10.88
CA ARG A 156 -5.81 26.85 9.70
C ARG A 156 -4.53 26.05 9.67
N TRP A 157 -3.87 26.00 8.54
CA TRP A 157 -2.52 25.45 8.43
C TRP A 157 -1.58 26.18 9.41
N ASP A 158 -0.77 25.44 10.14
CA ASP A 158 0.11 25.93 11.23
C ASP A 158 -0.63 26.61 12.41
N GLY A 159 -1.93 26.43 12.54
CA GLY A 159 -2.69 26.83 13.72
C GLY A 159 -2.36 25.95 14.92
N GLU A 160 -2.13 26.58 16.09
CA GLU A 160 -1.85 25.88 17.34
C GLU A 160 -3.15 25.43 18.03
N ALA A 161 -3.03 24.42 18.92
CA ALA A 161 -4.14 23.98 19.75
C ALA A 161 -4.60 25.11 20.68
N PRO A 162 -5.92 25.22 20.97
CA PRO A 162 -6.44 26.20 21.92
C PRO A 162 -5.97 25.96 23.35
#